data_245468e6957ec6e5597284bb63812e68
#
_entry.id   245468e6957ec6e5597284bb63812e68
#
_cell.length_a   1.000
_cell.length_b   1.000
_cell.length_c   1.000
_cell.angle_alpha   90.00
_cell.angle_beta   90.00
_cell.angle_gamma   90.00
#
_symmetry.space_group_name_H-M   'P 1'
#
loop_
_entity.id
_entity.type
_entity.pdbx_description
1 polymer ?
#
loop_
_entity_poly.entity_id
_entity_poly.type
_entity_poly.pdbx_seq_one_letter_code
_entity_poly.pdbx_strand_id
1 'polypeptide(L)'
;AGISFGVVPLTTIGYNYAYTRNLNAITSPIRQTATDTYAGSGGLHTVYLGVGWSPVRNLSVGANVGYLWGNITRSVINSYSDASINTLSKYYSASINNYKVDFGAQYTAEFSKKDALTLGVTYGLSHKLGADATCEVISKNAQTGVSSTETLTIQDAFKLPTMYGVGLMYEHNNTWRVGADYTLMQYNKVGYADYQVVNHVQQYTLRNDVYQDRHKFTVGGEFCKNEYGRRFTDRLRYRLGASYVTPYYKVNGVDGPKEYSVSVGVGIPIVNSIENRTALNISAAWVRREATNLLKENTFRLTLGLTFNEQWFAKWKFK
;
A
#
# COMPACT_ATOMS: atom_id res chain seq x y z
N ALA A 1 -23.98 -7.87 15.77
CA ALA A 1 -22.57 -8.24 15.60
C ALA A 1 -22.33 -8.75 14.19
N GLY A 2 -21.17 -8.48 13.63
CA GLY A 2 -20.74 -8.95 12.32
C GLY A 2 -19.34 -9.55 12.39
N ILE A 3 -19.06 -10.50 11.50
CA ILE A 3 -17.75 -11.12 11.36
C ILE A 3 -17.30 -10.93 9.91
N SER A 4 -16.04 -10.64 9.70
CA SER A 4 -15.42 -10.55 8.38
C SER A 4 -14.10 -11.33 8.35
N PHE A 5 -13.77 -11.90 7.21
CA PHE A 5 -12.47 -12.52 6.99
C PHE A 5 -12.02 -12.25 5.56
N GLY A 6 -10.73 -12.25 5.35
CA GLY A 6 -10.18 -12.03 4.02
C GLY A 6 -8.68 -12.19 3.97
N VAL A 7 -8.17 -12.27 2.73
CA VAL A 7 -6.74 -12.27 2.42
C VAL A 7 -6.46 -11.08 1.53
N VAL A 8 -5.52 -10.24 1.94
CA VAL A 8 -5.16 -9.03 1.19
C VAL A 8 -3.64 -8.86 1.10
N PRO A 9 -3.12 -8.39 -0.03
CA PRO A 9 -1.73 -7.96 -0.11
C PRO A 9 -1.56 -6.66 0.67
N LEU A 10 -0.55 -6.60 1.57
CA LEU A 10 -0.19 -5.38 2.28
C LEU A 10 0.82 -4.55 1.48
N THR A 11 1.84 -5.23 0.92
CA THR A 11 2.84 -4.61 0.04
C THR A 11 3.17 -5.54 -1.11
N THR A 12 3.62 -4.97 -2.23
CA THR A 12 4.12 -5.72 -3.38
C THR A 12 5.36 -5.03 -3.90
N ILE A 13 6.40 -5.81 -4.14
CA ILE A 13 7.66 -5.35 -4.72
C ILE A 13 7.89 -6.14 -6.02
N GLY A 14 8.09 -5.43 -7.14
CA GLY A 14 8.37 -6.05 -8.43
C GLY A 14 9.01 -5.01 -9.36
N TYR A 15 10.34 -4.99 -9.41
CA TYR A 15 11.08 -4.17 -10.35
C TYR A 15 12.39 -4.84 -10.75
N ASN A 16 12.83 -4.56 -11.98
CA ASN A 16 14.13 -4.95 -12.49
C ASN A 16 14.54 -3.94 -13.57
N TYR A 17 15.60 -3.20 -13.32
CA TYR A 17 16.15 -2.25 -14.28
C TYR A 17 17.65 -2.10 -14.12
N ALA A 18 18.32 -1.70 -15.20
CA ALA A 18 19.76 -1.42 -15.22
C ALA A 18 20.03 -0.03 -15.77
N TYR A 19 21.05 0.62 -15.24
CA TYR A 19 21.54 1.91 -15.68
C TYR A 19 23.04 1.82 -15.97
N THR A 20 23.43 2.14 -17.20
CA THR A 20 24.84 2.14 -17.62
C THR A 20 25.34 3.57 -17.77
N ARG A 21 26.47 3.86 -17.16
CA ARG A 21 27.17 5.15 -17.23
C ARG A 21 28.58 4.99 -17.75
N ASN A 22 29.05 5.98 -18.51
CA ASN A 22 30.45 6.06 -18.93
C ASN A 22 31.30 6.61 -17.77
N LEU A 23 32.42 5.98 -17.50
CA LEU A 23 33.34 6.36 -16.42
C LEU A 23 34.48 7.28 -16.90
N ASN A 24 34.76 7.30 -18.20
CA ASN A 24 35.89 8.03 -18.72
C ASN A 24 35.57 9.48 -19.02
N ALA A 25 36.56 10.35 -18.80
CA ALA A 25 36.58 11.68 -19.39
C ALA A 25 36.49 11.57 -20.91
N ILE A 26 35.89 12.58 -21.55
CA ILE A 26 35.60 12.65 -23.00
C ILE A 26 36.85 12.40 -23.87
N THR A 27 38.06 12.48 -23.30
CA THR A 27 39.37 12.38 -23.98
C THR A 27 40.02 11.00 -23.95
N SER A 28 39.44 10.00 -23.29
CA SER A 28 40.02 8.65 -23.21
C SER A 28 39.64 7.79 -24.40
N PRO A 29 40.58 7.12 -25.08
CA PRO A 29 40.28 6.22 -26.21
C PRO A 29 39.59 4.91 -25.79
N ILE A 30 39.69 4.52 -24.53
CA ILE A 30 39.09 3.29 -24.01
C ILE A 30 37.80 3.66 -23.26
N ARG A 31 36.63 3.22 -23.77
CA ARG A 31 35.35 3.41 -23.11
C ARG A 31 35.19 2.43 -21.95
N GLN A 32 35.35 2.90 -20.74
CA GLN A 32 34.99 2.16 -19.54
C GLN A 32 33.56 2.52 -19.12
N THR A 33 32.77 1.50 -18.82
CA THR A 33 31.40 1.67 -18.37
C THR A 33 31.19 0.98 -17.02
N ALA A 34 30.31 1.58 -16.22
CA ALA A 34 29.74 0.93 -15.05
C ALA A 34 28.26 0.71 -15.28
N THR A 35 27.80 -0.48 -14.95
CA THR A 35 26.37 -0.85 -15.02
C THR A 35 25.89 -1.16 -13.63
N ASP A 36 24.89 -0.39 -13.17
CA ASP A 36 24.21 -0.58 -11.91
C ASP A 36 22.88 -1.27 -12.20
N THR A 37 22.70 -2.50 -11.71
CA THR A 37 21.46 -3.28 -11.85
C THR A 37 20.72 -3.33 -10.53
N TYR A 38 19.45 -3.01 -10.57
CA TYR A 38 18.54 -2.99 -9.43
C TYR A 38 17.39 -3.96 -9.67
N ALA A 39 17.18 -4.89 -8.74
CA ALA A 39 16.03 -5.76 -8.78
C ALA A 39 15.40 -5.88 -7.38
N GLY A 40 14.10 -6.07 -7.37
CA GLY A 40 13.36 -6.32 -6.14
C GLY A 40 12.15 -7.19 -6.42
N SER A 41 11.87 -8.12 -5.52
CA SER A 41 10.73 -9.00 -5.61
C SER A 41 10.17 -9.36 -4.24
N GLY A 42 8.92 -9.85 -4.22
CA GLY A 42 8.23 -10.27 -3.03
C GLY A 42 7.15 -9.31 -2.58
N GLY A 43 6.85 -9.35 -1.30
CA GLY A 43 5.81 -8.54 -0.68
C GLY A 43 5.25 -9.20 0.56
N LEU A 44 4.36 -8.49 1.23
CA LEU A 44 3.70 -8.94 2.45
C LEU A 44 2.21 -9.14 2.20
N HIS A 45 1.67 -10.19 2.76
CA HIS A 45 0.26 -10.55 2.70
C HIS A 45 -0.31 -10.62 4.11
N THR A 46 -1.60 -10.39 4.25
CA THR A 46 -2.31 -10.52 5.51
C THR A 46 -3.57 -11.33 5.30
N VAL A 47 -3.75 -12.39 6.11
CA VAL A 47 -5.06 -12.99 6.36
C VAL A 47 -5.60 -12.40 7.64
N TYR A 48 -6.85 -11.96 7.64
CA TYR A 48 -7.45 -11.32 8.80
C TYR A 48 -8.80 -11.89 9.15
N LEU A 49 -9.12 -11.81 10.44
CA LEU A 49 -10.44 -12.00 11.01
C LEU A 49 -10.86 -10.70 11.69
N GLY A 50 -12.03 -10.21 11.33
CA GLY A 50 -12.61 -9.00 11.89
C GLY A 50 -13.90 -9.28 12.64
N VAL A 51 -14.11 -8.56 13.73
CA VAL A 51 -15.34 -8.60 14.51
C VAL A 51 -15.85 -7.17 14.68
N GLY A 52 -17.14 -6.97 14.39
CA GLY A 52 -17.85 -5.72 14.58
C GLY A 52 -19.05 -5.90 15.50
N TRP A 53 -19.26 -4.96 16.40
CA TRP A 53 -20.35 -4.94 17.34
C TRP A 53 -20.93 -3.54 17.48
N SER A 54 -22.26 -3.46 17.54
CA SER A 54 -22.99 -2.21 17.78
C SER A 54 -23.63 -2.29 19.18
N PRO A 55 -22.93 -1.75 20.21
CA PRO A 55 -23.40 -1.80 21.61
C PRO A 55 -24.68 -0.99 21.79
N VAL A 56 -24.83 0.09 21.07
CA VAL A 56 -26.02 0.94 21.06
C VAL A 56 -26.38 1.30 19.62
N ARG A 57 -27.60 1.73 19.40
CA ARG A 57 -28.04 2.26 18.12
C ARG A 57 -27.09 3.40 17.72
N ASN A 58 -26.66 3.45 16.51
CA ASN A 58 -25.80 4.49 15.94
C ASN A 58 -24.30 4.41 16.30
N LEU A 59 -23.87 3.60 17.27
CA LEU A 59 -22.44 3.39 17.59
C LEU A 59 -22.04 1.98 17.21
N SER A 60 -20.99 1.86 16.41
CA SER A 60 -20.38 0.57 16.07
C SER A 60 -18.88 0.61 16.38
N VAL A 61 -18.37 -0.46 16.95
CA VAL A 61 -16.94 -0.66 17.24
C VAL A 61 -16.50 -1.98 16.62
N GLY A 62 -15.24 -2.07 16.27
CA GLY A 62 -14.71 -3.29 15.68
C GLY A 62 -13.20 -3.39 15.82
N ALA A 63 -12.72 -4.61 15.63
CA ALA A 63 -11.31 -4.91 15.58
C ALA A 63 -11.02 -5.95 14.49
N ASN A 64 -9.88 -5.80 13.83
CA ASN A 64 -9.33 -6.78 12.91
C ASN A 64 -8.02 -7.30 13.48
N VAL A 65 -7.86 -8.61 13.55
CA VAL A 65 -6.61 -9.28 13.88
C VAL A 65 -6.19 -10.08 12.65
N GLY A 66 -5.00 -9.83 12.17
CA GLY A 66 -4.45 -10.47 10.98
C GLY A 66 -3.12 -11.14 11.26
N TYR A 67 -2.87 -12.25 10.55
CA TYR A 67 -1.54 -12.83 10.41
C TYR A 67 -0.88 -12.25 9.17
N LEU A 68 0.30 -11.67 9.35
CA LEU A 68 1.12 -11.01 8.35
C LEU A 68 2.29 -11.93 7.97
N TRP A 69 2.46 -12.23 6.70
CA TRP A 69 3.59 -13.04 6.22
C TRP A 69 4.11 -12.57 4.87
N GLY A 70 5.34 -12.92 4.58
CA GLY A 70 5.96 -12.74 3.28
C GLY A 70 7.46 -12.57 3.32
N ASN A 71 8.05 -12.59 2.13
CA ASN A 71 9.47 -12.40 1.92
C ASN A 71 9.70 -11.16 1.06
N ILE A 72 10.75 -10.43 1.38
CA ILE A 72 11.20 -9.27 0.62
C ILE A 72 12.64 -9.54 0.22
N THR A 73 12.93 -9.46 -1.08
CA THR A 73 14.28 -9.54 -1.60
C THR A 73 14.57 -8.33 -2.47
N ARG A 74 15.78 -7.82 -2.39
CA ARG A 74 16.26 -6.70 -3.18
C ARG A 74 17.74 -6.93 -3.51
N SER A 75 18.15 -6.66 -4.74
CA SER A 75 19.56 -6.72 -5.12
C SER A 75 20.02 -5.42 -5.79
N VAL A 76 21.29 -5.09 -5.55
CA VAL A 76 22.02 -4.02 -6.22
C VAL A 76 23.34 -4.58 -6.67
N ILE A 77 23.56 -4.62 -7.99
CA ILE A 77 24.77 -5.17 -8.60
C ILE A 77 25.47 -4.04 -9.36
N ASN A 78 26.69 -3.74 -8.95
CA ASN A 78 27.56 -2.78 -9.63
C ASN A 78 28.63 -3.54 -10.41
N SER A 79 28.53 -3.57 -11.74
CA SER A 79 29.47 -4.25 -12.64
C SER A 79 30.22 -3.26 -13.51
N TYR A 80 31.41 -3.63 -13.94
CA TYR A 80 32.31 -2.77 -14.73
C TYR A 80 32.71 -3.48 -16.00
N SER A 81 32.92 -2.73 -17.09
CA SER A 81 33.46 -3.25 -18.34
C SER A 81 34.94 -3.68 -18.23
N ASP A 82 35.66 -3.14 -17.25
CA ASP A 82 37.03 -3.54 -16.93
C ASP A 82 37.00 -4.73 -15.97
N ALA A 83 37.48 -5.88 -16.44
CA ALA A 83 37.50 -7.13 -15.68
C ALA A 83 38.43 -7.12 -14.46
N SER A 84 39.35 -6.15 -14.38
CA SER A 84 40.22 -5.98 -13.21
C SER A 84 39.53 -5.36 -12.02
N ILE A 85 38.37 -4.67 -12.24
CA ILE A 85 37.57 -4.06 -11.22
C ILE A 85 36.53 -5.10 -10.71
N ASN A 86 36.48 -5.26 -9.40
CA ASN A 86 35.54 -6.20 -8.79
C ASN A 86 34.08 -5.77 -9.04
N THR A 87 33.25 -6.72 -9.46
CA THR A 87 31.81 -6.58 -9.40
C THR A 87 31.35 -6.67 -7.94
N LEU A 88 30.57 -5.70 -7.48
CA LEU A 88 30.00 -5.65 -6.15
C LEU A 88 28.51 -5.98 -6.23
N SER A 89 28.10 -7.08 -5.62
CA SER A 89 26.70 -7.50 -5.53
C SER A 89 26.24 -7.43 -4.09
N LYS A 90 25.11 -6.76 -3.85
CA LYS A 90 24.46 -6.68 -2.54
C LYS A 90 23.08 -7.30 -2.65
N TYR A 91 22.82 -8.31 -1.84
CA TYR A 91 21.53 -8.99 -1.75
C TYR A 91 20.92 -8.74 -0.39
N TYR A 92 19.79 -8.06 -0.39
CA TYR A 92 19.03 -7.76 0.82
C TYR A 92 17.85 -8.70 0.90
N SER A 93 17.66 -9.34 2.05
CA SER A 93 16.55 -10.23 2.28
C SER A 93 15.93 -10.04 3.67
N ALA A 94 14.63 -10.26 3.75
CA ALA A 94 13.89 -10.31 4.99
C ALA A 94 12.72 -11.29 4.86
N SER A 95 12.50 -12.09 5.90
CA SER A 95 11.31 -12.93 6.03
C SER A 95 10.51 -12.45 7.22
N ILE A 96 9.25 -12.11 6.98
CA ILE A 96 8.37 -11.52 7.98
C ILE A 96 7.20 -12.47 8.24
N ASN A 97 7.02 -12.85 9.50
CA ASN A 97 5.92 -13.66 9.99
C ASN A 97 5.48 -13.07 11.34
N ASN A 98 4.38 -12.32 11.35
CA ASN A 98 3.93 -11.62 12.55
C ASN A 98 2.42 -11.35 12.48
N TYR A 99 1.89 -10.55 13.39
CA TYR A 99 0.50 -10.17 13.43
C TYR A 99 0.31 -8.69 13.04
N LYS A 100 -0.94 -8.32 12.75
CA LYS A 100 -1.39 -6.94 12.55
C LYS A 100 -2.73 -6.77 13.26
N VAL A 101 -2.89 -5.67 14.00
CA VAL A 101 -4.13 -5.36 14.71
C VAL A 101 -4.58 -3.96 14.35
N ASP A 102 -5.85 -3.85 13.95
CA ASP A 102 -6.50 -2.58 13.66
C ASP A 102 -7.81 -2.49 14.46
N PHE A 103 -8.08 -1.31 15.01
CA PHE A 103 -9.32 -0.98 15.69
C PHE A 103 -10.10 0.07 14.92
N GLY A 104 -11.41 0.05 15.05
CA GLY A 104 -12.28 1.03 14.43
C GLY A 104 -13.50 1.33 15.29
N ALA A 105 -13.97 2.56 15.20
CA ALA A 105 -15.25 2.97 15.77
C ALA A 105 -15.93 3.94 14.82
N GLN A 106 -17.26 3.88 14.76
CA GLN A 106 -18.06 4.83 14.00
C GLN A 106 -19.33 5.18 14.76
N TYR A 107 -19.72 6.44 14.62
CA TYR A 107 -20.96 6.96 15.16
C TYR A 107 -21.76 7.64 14.06
N THR A 108 -23.04 7.29 13.93
CA THR A 108 -23.96 7.87 12.95
C THR A 108 -24.98 8.76 13.65
N ALA A 109 -24.94 10.05 13.38
CA ALA A 109 -25.93 11.02 13.83
C ALA A 109 -27.04 11.16 12.79
N GLU A 110 -28.24 10.72 13.12
CA GLU A 110 -29.43 10.88 12.30
C GLU A 110 -30.10 12.23 12.64
N PHE A 111 -29.96 13.25 11.78
CA PHE A 111 -30.58 14.57 11.98
C PHE A 111 -32.05 14.59 11.56
N SER A 112 -32.37 13.77 10.57
CA SER A 112 -33.74 13.59 10.10
C SER A 112 -33.94 12.18 9.54
N LYS A 113 -35.16 11.83 9.12
CA LYS A 113 -35.44 10.56 8.42
C LYS A 113 -34.69 10.44 7.08
N LYS A 114 -34.14 11.54 6.57
CA LYS A 114 -33.44 11.60 5.27
C LYS A 114 -31.96 11.91 5.37
N ASP A 115 -31.52 12.46 6.52
CA ASP A 115 -30.17 13.01 6.66
C ASP A 115 -29.43 12.35 7.80
N ALA A 116 -28.28 11.77 7.48
CA ALA A 116 -27.38 11.17 8.45
C ALA A 116 -25.92 11.62 8.22
N LEU A 117 -25.20 11.81 9.30
CA LEU A 117 -23.75 12.07 9.30
C LEU A 117 -23.06 10.97 10.10
N THR A 118 -22.12 10.27 9.46
CA THR A 118 -21.31 9.25 10.10
C THR A 118 -19.90 9.77 10.30
N LEU A 119 -19.42 9.74 11.55
CA LEU A 119 -18.03 9.95 11.93
C LEU A 119 -17.39 8.58 12.16
N GLY A 120 -16.25 8.32 11.50
CA GLY A 120 -15.44 7.12 11.67
C GLY A 120 -14.05 7.45 12.17
N VAL A 121 -13.50 6.61 13.03
CA VAL A 121 -12.10 6.65 13.46
C VAL A 121 -11.48 5.27 13.36
N THR A 122 -10.22 5.20 12.97
CA THR A 122 -9.46 3.95 12.90
C THR A 122 -8.09 4.13 13.54
N TYR A 123 -7.60 3.06 14.16
CA TYR A 123 -6.29 3.00 14.79
C TYR A 123 -5.59 1.69 14.44
N GLY A 124 -4.42 1.76 13.81
CA GLY A 124 -3.55 0.62 13.52
C GLY A 124 -2.39 0.57 14.51
N LEU A 125 -2.23 -0.58 15.15
CA LEU A 125 -1.22 -0.79 16.18
C LEU A 125 0.19 -0.90 15.57
N SER A 126 1.11 -0.10 16.10
CA SER A 126 2.55 -0.19 15.79
C SER A 126 3.22 -1.20 16.67
N HIS A 127 4.03 -2.08 16.10
CA HIS A 127 4.94 -2.96 16.84
C HIS A 127 6.10 -3.42 15.96
N LYS A 128 7.15 -3.95 16.58
CA LYS A 128 8.24 -4.60 15.89
C LYS A 128 7.81 -5.94 15.32
N LEU A 129 8.32 -6.29 14.13
CA LEU A 129 7.90 -7.49 13.41
C LEU A 129 8.71 -8.74 13.77
N GLY A 130 9.75 -8.62 14.64
CA GLY A 130 10.61 -9.74 15.00
C GLY A 130 11.33 -10.34 13.77
N ALA A 131 11.59 -9.53 12.76
CA ALA A 131 12.20 -9.97 11.52
C ALA A 131 13.56 -9.29 11.33
N ASP A 132 14.53 -10.08 10.94
CA ASP A 132 15.90 -9.64 10.70
C ASP A 132 16.06 -9.13 9.26
N ALA A 133 16.84 -8.08 9.10
CA ALA A 133 17.29 -7.62 7.81
C ALA A 133 18.69 -8.18 7.53
N THR A 134 18.84 -8.94 6.48
CA THR A 134 20.14 -9.52 6.07
C THR A 134 20.62 -8.85 4.79
N CYS A 135 21.90 -8.48 4.76
CA CYS A 135 22.59 -7.99 3.60
C CYS A 135 23.81 -8.88 3.32
N GLU A 136 23.79 -9.59 2.20
CA GLU A 136 24.94 -10.35 1.71
C GLU A 136 25.68 -9.50 0.67
N VAL A 137 26.95 -9.25 0.90
CA VAL A 137 27.83 -8.47 0.03
C VAL A 137 28.85 -9.39 -0.61
N ILE A 138 28.80 -9.52 -1.93
CA ILE A 138 29.70 -10.34 -2.71
C ILE A 138 30.58 -9.43 -3.57
N SER A 139 31.89 -9.51 -3.39
CA SER A 139 32.89 -8.85 -4.24
C SER A 139 33.58 -9.91 -5.07
N LYS A 140 33.45 -9.85 -6.40
CA LYS A 140 34.00 -10.85 -7.33
C LYS A 140 34.87 -10.15 -8.39
N ASN A 141 36.11 -10.61 -8.54
CA ASN A 141 37.00 -10.20 -9.62
C ASN A 141 36.76 -11.09 -10.85
N ALA A 142 36.41 -10.47 -11.98
CA ALA A 142 36.11 -11.22 -13.20
C ALA A 142 37.37 -11.80 -13.87
N GLN A 143 38.55 -11.16 -13.70
CA GLN A 143 39.81 -11.56 -14.29
C GLN A 143 40.46 -12.73 -13.53
N THR A 144 40.46 -12.68 -12.20
CA THR A 144 41.12 -13.70 -11.35
C THR A 144 40.17 -14.78 -10.87
N GLY A 145 38.86 -14.57 -10.95
CA GLY A 145 37.85 -15.46 -10.42
C GLY A 145 37.72 -15.43 -8.89
N VAL A 146 38.55 -14.65 -8.20
CA VAL A 146 38.51 -14.54 -6.74
C VAL A 146 37.23 -13.83 -6.29
N SER A 147 36.56 -14.40 -5.31
CA SER A 147 35.39 -13.77 -4.70
C SER A 147 35.47 -13.79 -3.17
N SER A 148 34.96 -12.74 -2.55
CA SER A 148 34.74 -12.68 -1.10
C SER A 148 33.26 -12.42 -0.83
N THR A 149 32.73 -13.06 0.21
CA THR A 149 31.35 -12.88 0.65
C THR A 149 31.33 -12.46 2.12
N GLU A 150 30.56 -11.43 2.43
CA GLU A 150 30.31 -10.97 3.78
C GLU A 150 28.80 -10.89 4.02
N THR A 151 28.34 -11.39 5.16
CA THR A 151 26.94 -11.34 5.55
C THR A 151 26.78 -10.48 6.77
N LEU A 152 25.95 -9.45 6.65
CA LEU A 152 25.63 -8.49 7.70
C LEU A 152 24.16 -8.62 8.06
N THR A 153 23.82 -8.63 9.35
CA THR A 153 22.45 -8.79 9.83
C THR A 153 22.10 -7.75 10.88
N ILE A 154 20.92 -7.15 10.74
CA ILE A 154 20.32 -6.29 11.76
C ILE A 154 19.15 -7.08 12.34
N GLN A 155 19.23 -7.41 13.62
CA GLN A 155 18.15 -8.11 14.29
C GLN A 155 16.94 -7.19 14.50
N ASP A 156 15.74 -7.76 14.34
CA ASP A 156 14.46 -7.10 14.62
C ASP A 156 14.33 -5.72 13.93
N ALA A 157 14.76 -5.66 12.67
CA ALA A 157 14.92 -4.41 11.91
C ALA A 157 13.59 -3.78 11.46
N PHE A 158 12.51 -4.55 11.38
CA PHE A 158 11.26 -4.11 10.79
C PHE A 158 10.20 -3.77 11.83
N LYS A 159 9.46 -2.70 11.56
CA LYS A 159 8.39 -2.19 12.42
C LYS A 159 7.20 -1.74 11.60
N LEU A 160 5.98 -2.07 12.02
CA LEU A 160 4.77 -1.46 11.47
C LEU A 160 4.62 -0.02 11.99
N PRO A 161 4.27 0.94 11.11
CA PRO A 161 3.96 2.30 11.55
C PRO A 161 2.64 2.33 12.34
N THR A 162 2.50 3.27 13.26
CA THR A 162 1.19 3.59 13.83
C THR A 162 0.34 4.23 12.74
N MET A 163 -0.92 3.83 12.64
CA MET A 163 -1.88 4.40 11.69
C MET A 163 -3.05 5.03 12.44
N TYR A 164 -3.42 6.23 12.06
CA TYR A 164 -4.62 6.93 12.51
C TYR A 164 -5.46 7.28 11.30
N GLY A 165 -6.75 7.02 11.37
CA GLY A 165 -7.69 7.44 10.35
C GLY A 165 -8.88 8.13 10.97
N VAL A 166 -9.38 9.17 10.30
CA VAL A 166 -10.64 9.84 10.62
C VAL A 166 -11.40 10.08 9.33
N GLY A 167 -12.71 9.82 9.35
CA GLY A 167 -13.56 10.02 8.19
C GLY A 167 -14.92 10.56 8.56
N LEU A 168 -15.49 11.33 7.65
CA LEU A 168 -16.84 11.86 7.72
C LEU A 168 -17.60 11.43 6.48
N MET A 169 -18.85 10.99 6.63
CA MET A 169 -19.75 10.65 5.53
C MET A 169 -21.13 11.25 5.79
N TYR A 170 -21.58 12.10 4.89
CA TYR A 170 -22.94 12.62 4.87
C TYR A 170 -23.79 11.84 3.88
N GLU A 171 -24.96 11.44 4.30
CA GLU A 171 -25.94 10.73 3.50
C GLU A 171 -27.27 11.50 3.47
N HIS A 172 -27.80 11.70 2.25
CA HIS A 172 -29.10 12.33 2.03
C HIS A 172 -30.04 11.38 1.28
N ASN A 173 -31.12 10.94 1.96
CA ASN A 173 -32.24 10.20 1.40
C ASN A 173 -31.83 8.93 0.62
N ASN A 174 -30.74 8.25 0.98
CA ASN A 174 -30.12 7.15 0.23
C ASN A 174 -29.77 7.51 -1.23
N THR A 175 -29.92 8.79 -1.62
CA THR A 175 -29.67 9.27 -2.99
C THR A 175 -28.25 9.80 -3.14
N TRP A 176 -27.79 10.58 -2.17
CA TRP A 176 -26.45 11.16 -2.14
C TRP A 176 -25.67 10.67 -0.94
N ARG A 177 -24.44 10.24 -1.19
CA ARG A 177 -23.44 9.98 -0.17
C ARG A 177 -22.19 10.74 -0.52
N VAL A 178 -21.70 11.58 0.37
CA VAL A 178 -20.46 12.33 0.19
C VAL A 178 -19.59 12.12 1.42
N GLY A 179 -18.35 11.77 1.20
CA GLY A 179 -17.42 11.48 2.29
C GLY A 179 -16.04 12.08 2.08
N ALA A 180 -15.35 12.28 3.18
CA ALA A 180 -13.95 12.70 3.21
C ALA A 180 -13.22 11.92 4.31
N ASP A 181 -12.02 11.43 3.99
CA ASP A 181 -11.18 10.66 4.88
C ASP A 181 -9.77 11.26 4.94
N TYR A 182 -9.19 11.24 6.14
CA TYR A 182 -7.80 11.53 6.38
C TYR A 182 -7.13 10.36 7.07
N THR A 183 -5.96 9.93 6.59
CA THR A 183 -5.15 8.88 7.20
C THR A 183 -3.73 9.39 7.41
N LEU A 184 -3.22 9.21 8.63
CA LEU A 184 -1.83 9.45 9.03
C LEU A 184 -1.15 8.12 9.32
N MET A 185 0.01 7.88 8.68
CA MET A 185 0.88 6.75 8.97
C MET A 185 2.24 7.28 9.44
N GLN A 186 2.62 6.98 10.68
CA GLN A 186 3.84 7.49 11.32
C GLN A 186 5.07 6.66 10.92
N TYR A 187 5.56 6.87 9.70
CA TYR A 187 6.78 6.22 9.22
C TYR A 187 8.07 6.83 9.77
N ASN A 188 8.05 8.07 10.31
CA ASN A 188 9.20 8.71 10.94
C ASN A 188 9.77 7.92 12.14
N LYS A 189 8.97 6.99 12.71
CA LYS A 189 9.36 6.10 13.81
C LYS A 189 9.83 4.71 13.34
N VAL A 190 9.98 4.52 12.03
CA VAL A 190 10.40 3.26 11.40
C VAL A 190 11.80 3.44 10.86
N GLY A 191 12.72 2.55 11.25
CA GLY A 191 14.09 2.55 10.74
C GLY A 191 14.17 1.94 9.33
N TYR A 192 15.07 2.47 8.51
CA TYR A 192 15.45 1.91 7.23
C TYR A 192 16.80 1.20 7.34
N ALA A 193 16.85 -0.08 7.00
CA ALA A 193 18.09 -0.85 6.98
C ALA A 193 18.93 -0.46 5.77
N ASP A 194 20.09 0.16 6.02
CA ASP A 194 20.97 0.70 4.99
C ASP A 194 22.41 0.21 5.15
N TYR A 195 23.00 -0.15 4.02
CA TYR A 195 24.39 -0.53 3.92
C TYR A 195 25.23 0.69 3.57
N GLN A 196 26.22 0.97 4.40
CA GLN A 196 27.13 2.10 4.24
C GLN A 196 28.59 1.66 4.45
N VAL A 197 29.50 2.37 3.83
CA VAL A 197 30.95 2.26 4.12
C VAL A 197 31.39 3.54 4.80
N VAL A 198 31.72 3.46 6.09
CA VAL A 198 32.17 4.59 6.89
C VAL A 198 33.61 4.32 7.32
N ASN A 199 34.54 5.21 7.01
CA ASN A 199 35.97 5.05 7.31
C ASN A 199 36.55 3.69 6.86
N HIS A 200 36.20 3.23 5.65
CA HIS A 200 36.59 1.94 5.08
C HIS A 200 36.01 0.70 5.80
N VAL A 201 35.11 0.88 6.77
CA VAL A 201 34.41 -0.20 7.46
C VAL A 201 33.00 -0.33 6.87
N GLN A 202 32.64 -1.56 6.49
CA GLN A 202 31.30 -1.89 6.01
C GLN A 202 30.36 -1.95 7.20
N GLN A 203 29.26 -1.24 7.11
CA GLN A 203 28.25 -1.18 8.17
C GLN A 203 26.85 -1.37 7.59
N TYR A 204 26.06 -2.17 8.26
CA TYR A 204 24.64 -2.35 7.97
C TYR A 204 23.85 -1.91 9.20
N THR A 205 23.21 -0.76 9.13
CA THR A 205 22.60 -0.10 10.29
C THR A 205 21.22 0.46 9.95
N LEU A 206 20.42 0.69 11.01
CA LEU A 206 19.12 1.36 10.87
C LEU A 206 19.29 2.87 10.81
N ARG A 207 18.81 3.48 9.72
CA ARG A 207 18.71 4.93 9.57
C ARG A 207 17.30 5.41 9.84
N ASN A 208 17.14 6.51 10.55
CA ASN A 208 15.85 7.10 10.92
C ASN A 208 15.52 8.38 10.11
N ASP A 209 16.41 8.81 9.22
CA ASP A 209 16.27 10.02 8.41
C ASP A 209 15.69 9.76 6.99
N VAL A 210 15.44 8.48 6.66
CA VAL A 210 14.96 8.06 5.34
C VAL A 210 13.45 8.13 5.24
N TYR A 211 12.73 7.79 6.31
CA TYR A 211 11.28 7.78 6.31
C TYR A 211 10.69 9.05 6.94
N GLN A 212 9.53 9.44 6.44
CA GLN A 212 8.73 10.56 6.95
C GLN A 212 7.25 10.16 7.01
N ASP A 213 6.46 10.88 7.78
CA ASP A 213 5.06 10.57 7.96
C ASP A 213 4.28 10.71 6.65
N ARG A 214 3.40 9.74 6.40
CA ARG A 214 2.55 9.71 5.22
C ARG A 214 1.16 10.20 5.57
N HIS A 215 0.72 11.22 4.86
CA HIS A 215 -0.62 11.77 4.95
C HIS A 215 -1.41 11.38 3.69
N LYS A 216 -2.62 10.89 3.87
CA LYS A 216 -3.54 10.58 2.78
C LYS A 216 -4.85 11.29 3.01
N PHE A 217 -5.27 12.07 2.04
CA PHE A 217 -6.57 12.73 1.98
C PHE A 217 -7.38 12.10 0.87
N THR A 218 -8.63 11.75 1.15
CA THR A 218 -9.54 11.18 0.17
C THR A 218 -10.88 11.87 0.28
N VAL A 219 -11.46 12.22 -0.86
CA VAL A 219 -12.84 12.73 -0.94
C VAL A 219 -13.58 11.93 -2.00
N GLY A 220 -14.85 11.68 -1.78
CA GLY A 220 -15.64 10.94 -2.76
C GLY A 220 -17.14 11.13 -2.56
N GLY A 221 -17.88 10.78 -3.60
CA GLY A 221 -19.32 10.82 -3.58
C GLY A 221 -19.95 9.69 -4.40
N GLU A 222 -21.12 9.30 -3.98
CA GLU A 222 -22.00 8.37 -4.69
C GLU A 222 -23.37 9.02 -4.89
N PHE A 223 -23.92 8.85 -6.09
CA PHE A 223 -25.27 9.25 -6.45
C PHE A 223 -26.05 8.06 -6.98
N CYS A 224 -27.25 7.82 -6.42
CA CYS A 224 -28.21 6.84 -6.90
C CYS A 224 -29.60 7.45 -6.80
N LYS A 225 -30.25 7.68 -7.93
CA LYS A 225 -31.54 8.38 -7.97
C LYS A 225 -32.61 7.67 -7.16
N ASN A 226 -32.76 6.37 -7.34
CA ASN A 226 -33.69 5.53 -6.57
C ASN A 226 -33.27 4.06 -6.67
N GLU A 227 -32.76 3.52 -5.58
CA GLU A 227 -32.27 2.13 -5.50
C GLU A 227 -33.36 1.09 -5.87
N TYR A 228 -34.62 1.41 -5.59
CA TYR A 228 -35.78 0.55 -5.88
C TYR A 228 -36.61 1.04 -7.07
N GLY A 229 -36.07 1.95 -7.87
CA GLY A 229 -36.75 2.51 -9.03
C GLY A 229 -37.11 1.45 -10.08
N ARG A 230 -38.23 1.64 -10.78
CA ARG A 230 -38.66 0.74 -11.87
C ARG A 230 -37.73 0.82 -13.06
N ARG A 231 -37.19 2.00 -13.36
CA ARG A 231 -36.28 2.20 -14.50
C ARG A 231 -34.87 1.75 -14.13
N PHE A 232 -34.22 1.02 -15.02
CA PHE A 232 -32.84 0.56 -14.82
C PHE A 232 -31.88 1.73 -14.51
N THR A 233 -32.01 2.85 -15.22
CA THR A 233 -31.16 4.05 -15.03
C THR A 233 -31.31 4.68 -13.66
N ASP A 234 -32.48 4.56 -12.99
CA ASP A 234 -32.69 5.13 -11.65
C ASP A 234 -31.93 4.35 -10.57
N ARG A 235 -31.59 3.08 -10.84
CA ARG A 235 -30.90 2.15 -9.94
C ARG A 235 -29.39 2.17 -10.09
N LEU A 236 -28.86 2.83 -11.12
CA LEU A 236 -27.43 2.96 -11.33
C LEU A 236 -26.80 3.83 -10.22
N ARG A 237 -25.64 3.41 -9.74
CA ARG A 237 -24.86 4.13 -8.74
C ARG A 237 -23.66 4.78 -9.44
N TYR A 238 -23.64 6.10 -9.50
CA TYR A 238 -22.52 6.86 -10.04
C TYR A 238 -21.60 7.26 -8.91
N ARG A 239 -20.29 7.06 -9.11
CA ARG A 239 -19.26 7.33 -8.10
C ARG A 239 -18.18 8.22 -8.67
N LEU A 240 -17.73 9.16 -7.86
CA LEU A 240 -16.60 10.03 -8.16
C LEU A 240 -15.71 10.09 -6.92
N GLY A 241 -14.40 10.07 -7.12
CA GLY A 241 -13.44 10.15 -6.02
C GLY A 241 -12.15 10.82 -6.43
N ALA A 242 -11.50 11.45 -5.47
CA ALA A 242 -10.16 12.00 -5.61
C ALA A 242 -9.35 11.72 -4.34
N SER A 243 -8.05 11.51 -4.49
CA SER A 243 -7.14 11.40 -3.34
C SER A 243 -5.80 12.08 -3.60
N TYR A 244 -5.19 12.53 -2.49
CA TYR A 244 -3.85 13.06 -2.43
C TYR A 244 -3.06 12.34 -1.35
N VAL A 245 -1.83 11.91 -1.67
CA VAL A 245 -0.96 11.18 -0.76
C VAL A 245 0.42 11.81 -0.76
N THR A 246 0.93 12.15 0.45
CA THR A 246 2.30 12.63 0.60
C THR A 246 3.33 11.49 0.52
N PRO A 247 4.57 11.76 0.12
CA PRO A 247 5.64 10.77 0.16
C PRO A 247 5.91 10.30 1.60
N TYR A 248 6.34 9.06 1.75
CA TYR A 248 6.72 8.49 3.05
C TYR A 248 8.21 8.20 3.16
N TYR A 249 8.98 8.44 2.10
CA TYR A 249 10.43 8.24 2.10
C TYR A 249 11.13 9.38 1.35
N LYS A 250 12.41 9.56 1.67
CA LYS A 250 13.31 10.50 1.00
C LYS A 250 14.35 9.74 0.19
N VAL A 251 14.72 10.31 -0.95
CA VAL A 251 15.80 9.82 -1.81
C VAL A 251 16.89 10.89 -1.82
N ASN A 252 18.06 10.58 -1.27
CA ASN A 252 19.17 11.53 -1.14
C ASN A 252 18.76 12.86 -0.47
N GLY A 253 17.92 12.79 0.56
CA GLY A 253 17.43 13.97 1.28
C GLY A 253 16.28 14.73 0.61
N VAL A 254 15.90 14.36 -0.62
CA VAL A 254 14.75 14.95 -1.35
C VAL A 254 13.52 14.08 -1.16
N ASP A 255 12.36 14.73 -1.03
CA ASP A 255 11.09 14.03 -0.87
C ASP A 255 10.80 13.10 -2.04
N GLY A 256 10.36 11.89 -1.73
CA GLY A 256 9.90 10.91 -2.69
C GLY A 256 8.61 11.35 -3.44
N PRO A 257 7.99 10.47 -4.23
CA PRO A 257 6.85 10.84 -5.06
C PRO A 257 5.59 11.11 -4.24
N LYS A 258 4.95 12.24 -4.54
CA LYS A 258 3.56 12.54 -4.20
C LYS A 258 2.63 11.77 -5.15
N GLU A 259 1.46 11.38 -4.67
CA GLU A 259 0.48 10.68 -5.49
C GLU A 259 -0.84 11.46 -5.51
N TYR A 260 -1.34 11.69 -6.71
CA TYR A 260 -2.66 12.26 -6.97
C TYR A 260 -3.49 11.22 -7.70
N SER A 261 -4.74 11.03 -7.32
CA SER A 261 -5.64 10.16 -8.07
C SER A 261 -7.03 10.77 -8.22
N VAL A 262 -7.63 10.48 -9.37
CA VAL A 262 -9.05 10.77 -9.65
C VAL A 262 -9.67 9.48 -10.18
N SER A 263 -10.88 9.17 -9.72
CA SER A 263 -11.60 7.97 -10.12
C SER A 263 -13.05 8.27 -10.42
N VAL A 264 -13.59 7.54 -11.39
CA VAL A 264 -15.01 7.52 -11.73
C VAL A 264 -15.49 6.08 -11.76
N GLY A 265 -16.73 5.83 -11.38
CA GLY A 265 -17.27 4.48 -11.37
C GLY A 265 -18.78 4.43 -11.53
N VAL A 266 -19.25 3.26 -11.97
CA VAL A 266 -20.67 2.95 -12.09
C VAL A 266 -20.94 1.60 -11.45
N GLY A 267 -21.91 1.56 -10.55
CA GLY A 267 -22.45 0.33 -9.97
C GLY A 267 -23.75 -0.06 -10.66
N ILE A 268 -23.77 -1.24 -11.24
CA ILE A 268 -24.90 -1.79 -12.03
C ILE A 268 -25.55 -2.88 -11.19
N PRO A 269 -26.77 -2.70 -10.67
CA PRO A 269 -27.46 -3.77 -9.95
C PRO A 269 -27.89 -4.88 -10.91
N ILE A 270 -27.45 -6.12 -10.66
CA ILE A 270 -27.84 -7.32 -11.40
C ILE A 270 -29.10 -7.89 -10.77
N VAL A 271 -29.09 -8.07 -9.45
CA VAL A 271 -30.25 -8.46 -8.65
C VAL A 271 -30.47 -7.39 -7.60
N ASN A 272 -31.70 -6.93 -7.47
CA ASN A 272 -32.07 -5.88 -6.52
C ASN A 272 -33.34 -6.25 -5.79
N SER A 273 -33.26 -7.27 -4.97
CA SER A 273 -34.30 -7.63 -3.98
C SER A 273 -33.85 -7.21 -2.58
N ILE A 274 -34.77 -7.17 -1.63
CA ILE A 274 -34.44 -6.84 -0.23
C ILE A 274 -33.45 -7.85 0.37
N GLU A 275 -33.53 -9.11 -0.09
CA GLU A 275 -32.76 -10.24 0.44
C GLU A 275 -31.50 -10.56 -0.37
N ASN A 276 -31.42 -10.08 -1.63
CA ASN A 276 -30.30 -10.35 -2.52
C ASN A 276 -29.93 -9.08 -3.31
N ARG A 277 -28.71 -8.59 -3.14
CA ARG A 277 -28.18 -7.41 -3.81
C ARG A 277 -26.86 -7.75 -4.49
N THR A 278 -26.94 -8.20 -5.72
CA THR A 278 -25.75 -8.44 -6.56
C THR A 278 -25.54 -7.26 -7.49
N ALA A 279 -24.32 -6.74 -7.50
CA ALA A 279 -23.96 -5.59 -8.35
C ALA A 279 -22.65 -5.80 -9.06
N LEU A 280 -22.60 -5.42 -10.35
CA LEU A 280 -21.38 -5.26 -11.12
C LEU A 280 -20.87 -3.82 -10.94
N ASN A 281 -19.64 -3.67 -10.52
CA ASN A 281 -18.98 -2.38 -10.36
C ASN A 281 -17.89 -2.22 -11.43
N ILE A 282 -17.95 -1.14 -12.19
CA ILE A 282 -16.97 -0.78 -13.20
C ILE A 282 -16.39 0.57 -12.77
N SER A 283 -15.08 0.67 -12.68
CA SER A 283 -14.43 1.94 -12.34
C SER A 283 -13.15 2.15 -13.15
N ALA A 284 -12.89 3.41 -13.46
CA ALA A 284 -11.66 3.88 -14.05
C ALA A 284 -10.99 4.88 -13.12
N ALA A 285 -9.66 4.78 -12.97
CA ALA A 285 -8.88 5.71 -12.19
C ALA A 285 -7.63 6.16 -12.95
N TRP A 286 -7.32 7.44 -12.84
CA TRP A 286 -6.06 8.01 -13.24
C TRP A 286 -5.25 8.32 -11.99
N VAL A 287 -4.01 7.82 -11.94
CA VAL A 287 -3.08 8.00 -10.84
C VAL A 287 -1.81 8.65 -11.39
N ARG A 288 -1.42 9.78 -10.82
CA ARG A 288 -0.17 10.45 -11.11
C ARG A 288 0.75 10.40 -9.90
N ARG A 289 1.95 9.88 -10.11
CA ARG A 289 3.05 9.93 -9.16
C ARG A 289 4.11 10.89 -9.66
N GLU A 290 4.53 11.81 -8.81
CA GLU A 290 5.48 12.85 -9.19
C GLU A 290 6.45 13.13 -8.03
N ALA A 291 7.76 13.04 -8.34
CA ALA A 291 8.84 13.48 -7.47
C ALA A 291 9.78 14.40 -8.25
N THR A 292 10.17 15.51 -7.65
CA THR A 292 11.03 16.51 -8.29
C THR A 292 12.36 15.89 -8.72
N ASN A 293 12.68 16.00 -10.02
CA ASN A 293 13.91 15.47 -10.64
C ASN A 293 14.14 13.95 -10.52
N LEU A 294 13.14 13.17 -10.09
CA LEU A 294 13.26 11.73 -9.91
C LEU A 294 12.29 10.95 -10.80
N LEU A 295 10.99 11.21 -10.68
CA LEU A 295 9.96 10.40 -11.33
C LEU A 295 8.74 11.21 -11.69
N LYS A 296 8.17 10.92 -12.87
CA LYS A 296 6.86 11.39 -13.29
C LYS A 296 6.14 10.27 -14.01
N GLU A 297 5.18 9.67 -13.35
CA GLU A 297 4.43 8.50 -13.82
C GLU A 297 2.95 8.79 -13.86
N ASN A 298 2.27 8.37 -14.93
CA ASN A 298 0.82 8.38 -15.04
C ASN A 298 0.32 6.97 -15.28
N THR A 299 -0.57 6.50 -14.43
CA THR A 299 -1.15 5.16 -14.52
C THR A 299 -2.65 5.26 -14.71
N PHE A 300 -3.18 4.58 -15.73
CA PHE A 300 -4.61 4.38 -15.90
C PHE A 300 -4.99 2.98 -15.44
N ARG A 301 -5.98 2.89 -14.55
CA ARG A 301 -6.45 1.62 -13.98
C ARG A 301 -7.92 1.45 -14.29
N LEU A 302 -8.27 0.32 -14.90
CA LEU A 302 -9.65 -0.13 -15.04
C LEU A 302 -9.89 -1.27 -14.05
N THR A 303 -10.98 -1.19 -13.29
CA THR A 303 -11.33 -2.20 -12.29
C THR A 303 -12.74 -2.70 -12.54
N LEU A 304 -12.89 -4.01 -12.62
CA LEU A 304 -14.18 -4.71 -12.64
C LEU A 304 -14.33 -5.45 -11.31
N GLY A 305 -15.46 -5.25 -10.66
CA GLY A 305 -15.76 -5.89 -9.37
C GLY A 305 -17.19 -6.44 -9.36
N LEU A 306 -17.35 -7.64 -8.84
CA LEU A 306 -18.67 -8.24 -8.64
C LEU A 306 -18.90 -8.37 -7.14
N THR A 307 -20.00 -7.79 -6.68
CA THR A 307 -20.43 -7.85 -5.28
C THR A 307 -21.63 -8.78 -5.19
N PHE A 308 -21.49 -9.84 -4.40
CA PHE A 308 -22.57 -10.72 -4.03
C PHE A 308 -23.00 -10.38 -2.61
N ASN A 309 -24.30 -10.21 -2.39
CA ASN A 309 -24.88 -10.03 -1.06
C ASN A 309 -26.13 -10.89 -0.97
N GLU A 310 -25.96 -12.08 -0.41
CA GLU A 310 -27.04 -13.06 -0.22
C GLU A 310 -27.20 -13.37 1.26
N GLN A 311 -28.43 -13.67 1.64
CA GLN A 311 -28.75 -14.07 3.01
C GLN A 311 -28.36 -15.55 3.21
N TRP A 312 -27.33 -15.77 4.01
CA TRP A 312 -26.94 -17.13 4.41
C TRP A 312 -27.93 -17.71 5.42
N PHE A 313 -28.21 -19.01 5.32
CA PHE A 313 -29.16 -19.73 6.18
C PHE A 313 -30.63 -19.31 6.05
N ALA A 314 -31.05 -18.74 4.94
CA ALA A 314 -32.45 -18.54 4.65
C ALA A 314 -33.14 -19.89 4.43
N LYS A 315 -34.25 -20.15 5.20
CA LYS A 315 -35.09 -21.31 4.91
C LYS A 315 -35.81 -21.10 3.58
N TRP A 316 -35.60 -22.01 2.65
CA TRP A 316 -36.38 -22.06 1.41
C TRP A 316 -37.85 -22.27 1.74
N LYS A 317 -38.67 -21.25 1.53
CA LYS A 317 -40.13 -21.42 1.56
C LYS A 317 -40.60 -21.75 0.14
N PHE A 318 -40.97 -22.99 -0.08
CA PHE A 318 -41.76 -23.33 -1.25
C PHE A 318 -43.12 -22.62 -1.13
N LYS A 319 -43.45 -21.76 -2.10
CA LYS A 319 -44.82 -21.25 -2.31
C LYS A 319 -45.57 -22.16 -3.20
#